data_95cfdd4224252aa9d884602e9d2ec27e
#
_entry.id   95cfdd4224252aa9d884602e9d2ec27e
#
_cell.length_a   1.000
_cell.length_b   1.000
_cell.length_c   1.000
_cell.angle_alpha   90.00
_cell.angle_beta   90.00
_cell.angle_gamma   90.00
#
_symmetry.space_group_name_H-M   'P 1'
#
loop_
_entity.id
_entity.type
_entity.pdbx_description
1 polymer ?
#
loop_
_entity_poly.entity_id
_entity_poly.type
_entity_poly.pdbx_seq_one_letter_code
_entity_poly.pdbx_strand_id
1 'polypeptide(L)'
;FVVRTDTLNSRNEDVKAVVKAWFDSIKFINSNPDEANSIMAKNLGLSVEDFEAQASTIKFLTYQENLDKFNKEKPLNLYSLTDKVIEIYSEDGIIQSKPDVNKLIDPSILKELY
;
A
#
# COMPACT_ATOMS: atom_id res chain seq x y z
N PHE A 1 0.01 1.29 -3.54
CA PHE A 1 0.56 1.75 -4.82
C PHE A 1 -0.52 2.37 -5.68
N VAL A 2 -0.18 3.44 -6.39
CA VAL A 2 -1.02 4.02 -7.45
C VAL A 2 -0.21 3.93 -8.73
N VAL A 3 -0.84 3.39 -9.79
CA VAL A 3 -0.21 3.23 -11.09
C VAL A 3 -1.19 3.66 -12.19
N ARG A 4 -0.69 4.25 -13.26
CA ARG A 4 -1.52 4.60 -14.41
C ARG A 4 -1.99 3.34 -15.13
N THR A 5 -3.22 3.35 -15.63
CA THR A 5 -3.81 2.19 -16.32
C THR A 5 -3.03 1.80 -17.57
N ASP A 6 -2.50 2.76 -18.33
CA ASP A 6 -1.65 2.49 -19.49
C ASP A 6 -0.33 1.81 -19.12
N THR A 7 0.29 2.22 -18.01
CA THR A 7 1.49 1.58 -17.46
C THR A 7 1.17 0.16 -16.98
N LEU A 8 0.07 -0.02 -16.24
CA LEU A 8 -0.36 -1.35 -15.79
C LEU A 8 -0.57 -2.30 -16.96
N ASN A 9 -1.18 -1.84 -18.04
CA ASN A 9 -1.47 -2.66 -19.22
C ASN A 9 -0.23 -2.97 -20.07
N SER A 10 0.68 -2.00 -20.23
CA SER A 10 1.84 -2.14 -21.12
C SER A 10 3.11 -2.69 -20.43
N ARG A 11 3.19 -2.58 -19.09
CA ARG A 11 4.34 -2.96 -18.28
C ARG A 11 3.93 -3.76 -17.03
N ASN A 12 2.98 -4.67 -17.20
CA ASN A 12 2.42 -5.45 -16.10
C ASN A 12 3.48 -6.19 -15.28
N GLU A 13 4.43 -6.86 -15.95
CA GLU A 13 5.51 -7.59 -15.27
C GLU A 13 6.44 -6.67 -14.46
N ASP A 14 6.70 -5.45 -14.94
CA ASP A 14 7.50 -4.48 -14.20
C ASP A 14 6.76 -4.00 -12.95
N VAL A 15 5.46 -3.72 -13.07
CA VAL A 15 4.61 -3.35 -11.92
C VAL A 15 4.58 -4.48 -10.89
N LYS A 16 4.41 -5.73 -11.35
CA LYS A 16 4.43 -6.91 -10.51
C LYS A 16 5.77 -7.08 -9.79
N ALA A 17 6.89 -6.87 -10.49
CA ALA A 17 8.22 -6.93 -9.89
C ALA A 17 8.41 -5.88 -8.78
N VAL A 18 7.94 -4.64 -8.99
CA VAL A 18 7.99 -3.57 -7.97
C VAL A 18 7.15 -3.93 -6.75
N VAL A 19 5.92 -4.39 -6.95
CA VAL A 19 5.04 -4.77 -5.84
C VAL A 19 5.60 -5.96 -5.07
N LYS A 20 6.19 -6.94 -5.78
CA LYS A 20 6.87 -8.06 -5.15
C LYS A 20 8.06 -7.61 -4.31
N ALA A 21 8.92 -6.76 -4.84
CA ALA A 21 10.07 -6.20 -4.12
C ALA A 21 9.65 -5.47 -2.84
N TRP A 22 8.53 -4.76 -2.87
CA TRP A 22 7.95 -4.13 -1.69
C TRP A 22 7.63 -5.15 -0.59
N PHE A 23 6.93 -6.24 -0.91
CA PHE A 23 6.61 -7.26 0.10
C PHE A 23 7.82 -8.06 0.56
N ASP A 24 8.79 -8.30 -0.31
CA ASP A 24 10.06 -8.91 0.08
C ASP A 24 10.83 -8.00 1.04
N SER A 25 10.79 -6.67 0.83
CA SER A 25 11.36 -5.69 1.77
C SER A 25 10.64 -5.70 3.14
N ILE A 26 9.31 -5.82 3.17
CA ILE A 26 8.57 -5.95 4.43
C ILE A 26 8.94 -7.25 5.16
N LYS A 27 9.11 -8.35 4.44
CA LYS A 27 9.62 -9.61 5.04
C LYS A 27 11.00 -9.41 5.64
N PHE A 28 11.90 -8.71 4.92
CA PHE A 28 13.25 -8.42 5.41
C PHE A 28 13.22 -7.57 6.68
N ILE A 29 12.42 -6.48 6.70
CA ILE A 29 12.23 -5.63 7.88
C ILE A 29 11.80 -6.45 9.10
N ASN A 30 10.85 -7.36 8.93
CA ASN A 30 10.35 -8.19 10.02
C ASN A 30 11.35 -9.26 10.50
N SER A 31 12.21 -9.75 9.60
CA SER A 31 13.18 -10.79 9.91
C SER A 31 14.52 -10.25 10.40
N ASN A 32 14.87 -9.01 10.04
CA ASN A 32 16.15 -8.38 10.32
C ASN A 32 15.95 -6.90 10.72
N PRO A 33 15.19 -6.63 11.82
CA PRO A 33 14.78 -5.27 12.17
C PRO A 33 15.95 -4.31 12.38
N ASP A 34 17.00 -4.73 13.09
CA ASP A 34 18.15 -3.86 13.42
C ASP A 34 18.89 -3.42 12.14
N GLU A 35 19.13 -4.36 11.23
CA GLU A 35 19.77 -4.08 9.94
C GLU A 35 18.89 -3.19 9.06
N ALA A 36 17.61 -3.51 8.97
CA ALA A 36 16.64 -2.73 8.20
C ALA A 36 16.51 -1.30 8.72
N ASN A 37 16.40 -1.12 10.05
CA ASN A 37 16.33 0.20 10.66
C ASN A 37 17.61 1.02 10.41
N SER A 38 18.77 0.39 10.49
CA SER A 38 20.06 1.03 10.18
C SER A 38 20.13 1.51 8.73
N ILE A 39 19.69 0.68 7.77
CA ILE A 39 19.65 1.04 6.35
C ILE A 39 18.68 2.22 6.11
N MET A 40 17.48 2.14 6.68
CA MET A 40 16.46 3.17 6.49
C MET A 40 16.85 4.49 7.15
N ALA A 41 17.35 4.47 8.38
CA ALA A 41 17.86 5.65 9.09
C ALA A 41 18.96 6.35 8.28
N LYS A 42 19.95 5.59 7.80
CA LYS A 42 21.04 6.11 6.97
C LYS A 42 20.54 6.80 5.70
N ASN A 43 19.56 6.20 5.01
CA ASN A 43 19.00 6.78 3.78
C ASN A 43 18.21 8.07 4.03
N LEU A 44 17.64 8.21 5.23
CA LEU A 44 16.90 9.43 5.64
C LEU A 44 17.80 10.47 6.32
N GLY A 45 19.08 10.17 6.57
CA GLY A 45 20.00 11.07 7.27
C GLY A 45 19.65 11.20 8.78
N LEU A 46 19.06 10.17 9.37
CA LEU A 46 18.67 10.11 10.78
C LEU A 46 19.61 9.20 11.57
N SER A 47 19.64 9.40 12.91
CA SER A 47 20.12 8.37 13.81
C SER A 47 19.16 7.16 13.81
N VAL A 48 19.66 5.98 14.19
CA VAL A 48 18.79 4.79 14.30
C VAL A 48 17.70 5.02 15.34
N GLU A 49 18.04 5.62 16.49
CA GLU A 49 17.10 5.95 17.56
C GLU A 49 15.97 6.88 17.10
N ASP A 50 16.30 7.97 16.38
CA ASP A 50 15.31 8.90 15.84
C ASP A 50 14.42 8.25 14.80
N PHE A 51 15.00 7.38 13.96
CA PHE A 51 14.24 6.62 12.97
C PHE A 51 13.26 5.66 13.65
N GLU A 52 13.70 4.89 14.64
CA GLU A 52 12.86 3.93 15.37
C GLU A 52 11.72 4.61 16.12
N ALA A 53 11.97 5.76 16.73
CA ALA A 53 10.93 6.55 17.36
C ALA A 53 9.83 6.96 16.39
N GLN A 54 10.20 7.40 15.18
CA GLN A 54 9.25 7.76 14.14
C GLN A 54 8.56 6.51 13.53
N ALA A 55 9.32 5.46 13.24
CA ALA A 55 8.82 4.22 12.65
C ALA A 55 7.85 3.47 13.56
N SER A 56 7.96 3.63 14.90
CA SER A 56 7.05 3.02 15.86
C SER A 56 5.58 3.42 15.66
N THR A 57 5.32 4.54 15.00
CA THR A 57 3.97 5.03 14.68
C THR A 57 3.42 4.47 13.36
N ILE A 58 4.23 3.74 12.59
CA ILE A 58 3.89 3.24 11.26
C ILE A 58 3.80 1.71 11.30
N LYS A 59 2.74 1.18 10.72
CA LYS A 59 2.62 -0.27 10.50
C LYS A 59 2.74 -0.58 9.00
N PHE A 60 3.77 -1.33 8.63
CA PHE A 60 3.86 -1.91 7.30
C PHE A 60 2.99 -3.17 7.23
N LEU A 61 1.95 -3.12 6.39
CA LEU A 61 1.06 -4.26 6.22
C LEU A 61 1.74 -5.37 5.41
N THR A 62 1.69 -6.58 5.92
CA THR A 62 2.17 -7.78 5.24
C THR A 62 1.36 -8.07 3.98
N TYR A 63 1.84 -8.97 3.12
CA TYR A 63 1.10 -9.44 1.95
C TYR A 63 -0.29 -9.98 2.33
N GLN A 64 -0.38 -10.83 3.36
CA GLN A 64 -1.66 -11.39 3.80
C GLN A 64 -2.62 -10.32 4.33
N GLU A 65 -2.13 -9.37 5.11
CA GLU A 65 -2.97 -8.24 5.58
C GLU A 65 -3.45 -7.37 4.41
N ASN A 66 -2.65 -7.21 3.35
CA ASN A 66 -3.12 -6.52 2.15
C ASN A 66 -4.20 -7.34 1.42
N LEU A 67 -4.06 -8.66 1.26
CA LEU A 67 -5.12 -9.50 0.69
C LEU A 67 -6.45 -9.32 1.46
N ASP A 68 -6.39 -9.26 2.79
CA ASP A 68 -7.59 -9.03 3.60
C ASP A 68 -8.20 -7.63 3.34
N LYS A 69 -7.36 -6.60 3.11
CA LYS A 69 -7.86 -5.26 2.77
C LYS A 69 -8.53 -5.20 1.39
N PHE A 70 -8.10 -6.02 0.44
CA PHE A 70 -8.74 -6.14 -0.88
C PHE A 70 -9.93 -7.11 -0.91
N ASN A 71 -10.24 -7.80 0.20
CA ASN A 71 -11.40 -8.67 0.30
C ASN A 71 -12.63 -7.88 0.77
N LYS A 72 -13.65 -7.78 -0.10
CA LYS A 72 -14.90 -7.05 0.17
C LYS A 72 -15.72 -7.61 1.35
N GLU A 73 -15.52 -8.88 1.69
CA GLU A 73 -16.23 -9.54 2.81
C GLU A 73 -15.62 -9.20 4.17
N LYS A 74 -14.41 -8.66 4.19
CA LYS A 74 -13.73 -8.29 5.44
C LYS A 74 -14.17 -6.91 5.92
N PRO A 75 -14.27 -6.70 7.24
CA PRO A 75 -14.54 -5.37 7.78
C PRO A 75 -13.39 -4.41 7.48
N LEU A 76 -13.70 -3.13 7.30
CA LEU A 76 -12.72 -2.08 6.99
C LEU A 76 -11.86 -2.43 5.76
N ASN A 77 -12.47 -3.06 4.77
CA ASN A 77 -11.83 -3.32 3.49
C ASN A 77 -11.65 -2.02 2.69
N LEU A 78 -10.74 -2.06 1.71
CA LEU A 78 -10.36 -0.88 0.93
C LEU A 78 -11.55 -0.28 0.16
N TYR A 79 -12.46 -1.13 -0.35
CA TYR A 79 -13.63 -0.66 -1.10
C TYR A 79 -14.58 0.15 -0.21
N SER A 80 -14.94 -0.37 0.96
CA SER A 80 -15.84 0.33 1.88
C SER A 80 -15.25 1.62 2.46
N LEU A 81 -13.93 1.65 2.67
CA LEU A 81 -13.23 2.86 3.11
C LEU A 81 -13.17 3.92 2.00
N THR A 82 -12.91 3.50 0.76
CA THR A 82 -12.88 4.39 -0.39
C THR A 82 -14.27 4.97 -0.68
N ASP A 83 -15.33 4.17 -0.57
CA ASP A 83 -16.71 4.65 -0.71
C ASP A 83 -17.01 5.79 0.30
N LYS A 84 -16.60 5.61 1.57
CA LYS A 84 -16.78 6.65 2.58
C LYS A 84 -16.00 7.93 2.29
N VAL A 85 -14.78 7.81 1.81
CA VAL A 85 -13.97 8.97 1.42
C VAL A 85 -14.63 9.71 0.25
N ILE A 86 -15.12 8.99 -0.76
CA ILE A 86 -15.86 9.56 -1.90
C ILE A 86 -17.13 10.27 -1.41
N GLU A 87 -17.86 9.70 -0.47
CA GLU A 87 -19.06 10.31 0.11
C GLU A 87 -18.73 11.65 0.76
N ILE A 88 -17.76 11.67 1.69
CA ILE A 88 -17.30 12.89 2.37
C ILE A 88 -16.84 13.96 1.37
N TYR A 89 -16.00 13.58 0.42
CA TYR A 89 -15.48 14.54 -0.56
C TYR A 89 -16.56 15.09 -1.51
N SER A 90 -17.62 14.30 -1.76
CA SER A 90 -18.77 14.77 -2.53
C SER A 90 -19.64 15.76 -1.73
N GLU A 91 -19.87 15.45 -0.45
CA GLU A 91 -20.63 16.31 0.45
C GLU A 91 -19.93 17.65 0.69
N ASP A 92 -18.61 17.63 0.83
CA ASP A 92 -17.77 18.83 0.97
C ASP A 92 -17.54 19.57 -0.35
N GLY A 93 -18.06 19.07 -1.48
CA GLY A 93 -17.90 19.71 -2.80
C GLY A 93 -16.48 19.63 -3.37
N ILE A 94 -15.60 18.80 -2.79
CA ILE A 94 -14.22 18.60 -3.27
C ILE A 94 -14.22 17.86 -4.60
N ILE A 95 -15.12 16.90 -4.78
CA ILE A 95 -15.34 16.21 -6.06
C ILE A 95 -16.76 16.44 -6.54
N GLN A 96 -16.90 16.67 -7.88
CA GLN A 96 -18.18 16.96 -8.48
C GLN A 96 -18.92 15.72 -8.98
N SER A 97 -18.22 14.60 -9.13
CA SER A 97 -18.79 13.32 -9.55
C SER A 97 -18.24 12.18 -8.74
N LYS A 98 -19.11 11.24 -8.34
CA LYS A 98 -18.70 10.04 -7.60
C LYS A 98 -18.07 9.03 -8.54
N PRO A 99 -16.78 8.72 -8.42
CA PRO A 99 -16.15 7.67 -9.21
C PRO A 99 -16.63 6.27 -8.76
N ASP A 100 -16.60 5.32 -9.68
CA ASP A 100 -16.87 3.92 -9.38
C ASP A 100 -15.66 3.30 -8.67
N VAL A 101 -15.81 2.95 -7.40
CA VAL A 101 -14.76 2.35 -6.56
C VAL A 101 -14.18 1.09 -7.20
N ASN A 102 -14.99 0.30 -7.90
CA ASN A 102 -14.51 -0.93 -8.54
C ASN A 102 -13.57 -0.67 -9.73
N LYS A 103 -13.58 0.55 -10.27
CA LYS A 103 -12.64 0.98 -11.31
C LYS A 103 -11.38 1.64 -10.76
N LEU A 104 -11.40 2.05 -9.48
CA LEU A 104 -10.26 2.65 -8.82
C LEU A 104 -9.33 1.61 -8.17
N ILE A 105 -9.87 0.45 -7.82
CA ILE A 105 -9.17 -0.57 -7.04
C ILE A 105 -9.00 -1.82 -7.90
N ASP A 106 -7.75 -2.14 -8.22
CA ASP A 106 -7.37 -3.33 -8.99
C ASP A 106 -6.50 -4.26 -8.12
N PRO A 107 -7.02 -5.44 -7.72
CA PRO A 107 -6.27 -6.41 -6.94
C PRO A 107 -5.51 -7.44 -7.79
N SER A 108 -5.51 -7.33 -9.12
CA SER A 108 -4.96 -8.36 -10.02
C SER A 108 -3.51 -8.69 -9.74
N ILE A 109 -2.65 -7.67 -9.72
CA ILE A 109 -1.22 -7.83 -9.41
C ILE A 109 -1.01 -8.51 -8.06
N LEU A 110 -1.75 -8.07 -7.03
CA LEU A 110 -1.61 -8.63 -5.69
C LEU A 110 -1.93 -10.13 -5.65
N LYS A 111 -2.97 -10.56 -6.37
CA LYS A 111 -3.43 -11.98 -6.40
C LYS A 111 -2.47 -12.91 -7.15
N GLU A 112 -1.60 -12.36 -7.98
CA GLU A 112 -0.67 -13.11 -8.83
C GLU A 112 0.75 -13.18 -8.27
N LEU A 113 1.03 -12.56 -7.11
CA LEU A 113 2.40 -12.43 -6.61
C LEU A 113 3.00 -13.72 -6.04
N TYR A 114 2.20 -14.57 -5.41
CA TYR A 114 2.65 -15.78 -4.69
C TYR A 114 1.67 -16.94 -4.89
#